data_018c4bda0bbc1d7a9aa8a5d07c4363e0
#
_entry.id   018c4bda0bbc1d7a9aa8a5d07c4363e0
#
_cell.length_a   1.000
_cell.length_b   1.000
_cell.length_c   1.000
_cell.angle_alpha   90.00
_cell.angle_beta   90.00
_cell.angle_gamma   90.00
#
_symmetry.space_group_name_H-M   'P 1'
#
loop_
_entity.id
_entity.type
_entity.pdbx_description
1 polymer ?
#
loop_
_entity_poly.entity_id
_entity_poly.type
_entity_poly.pdbx_seq_one_letter_code
_entity_poly.pdbx_strand_id
1 'polypeptide(L)'
;MTSSRPARYTATAIALHWSLGLAIVAVFGVGYYMTGLPFSPQRLKLYNWHKWAGVAILALSMVRLAWRLTHRPPALPAAMKSAMPRWQEVAHHATHHSLYALFFIVPLVGWAYSSAAGFPIVFLGVLPLPSFVPVSPELAEAIKPWHEITAYALAALVVLHVAAALKHQLIDRDGLLSRMLPGRG
;
A
#
# COMPACT_ATOMS: atom_id res chain seq x y z
N MET A 1 9.52 33.48 -21.35
CA MET A 1 9.39 31.99 -21.24
C MET A 1 8.55 31.72 -20.00
N THR A 2 7.24 31.52 -20.17
CA THR A 2 6.34 31.15 -19.06
C THR A 2 6.62 29.71 -18.69
N SER A 3 7.32 29.52 -17.57
CA SER A 3 7.50 28.21 -16.96
C SER A 3 6.12 27.69 -16.53
N SER A 4 5.47 26.92 -17.39
CA SER A 4 4.23 26.23 -17.04
C SER A 4 4.54 25.23 -15.94
N ARG A 5 3.99 25.45 -14.74
CA ARG A 5 4.13 24.49 -13.62
C ARG A 5 3.63 23.12 -14.10
N PRO A 6 4.34 22.03 -13.77
CA PRO A 6 3.92 20.69 -14.16
C PRO A 6 2.53 20.38 -13.59
N ALA A 7 1.66 19.80 -14.42
CA ALA A 7 0.31 19.41 -14.00
C ALA A 7 0.37 18.48 -12.77
N ARG A 8 -0.39 18.82 -11.72
CA ARG A 8 -0.40 18.10 -10.43
C ARG A 8 -1.57 17.11 -10.36
N TYR A 9 -1.45 16.15 -9.48
CA TYR A 9 -2.55 15.26 -9.10
C TYR A 9 -3.62 16.03 -8.31
N THR A 10 -4.86 15.52 -8.32
CA THR A 10 -5.94 16.09 -7.52
C THR A 10 -5.65 15.97 -6.02
N ALA A 11 -6.17 16.88 -5.21
CA ALA A 11 -5.98 16.84 -3.76
C ALA A 11 -6.43 15.51 -3.16
N THR A 12 -7.53 14.93 -3.67
CA THR A 12 -8.02 13.60 -3.26
C THR A 12 -7.01 12.48 -3.58
N ALA A 13 -6.43 12.49 -4.79
CA ALA A 13 -5.42 11.49 -5.17
C ALA A 13 -4.17 11.60 -4.28
N ILE A 14 -3.74 12.82 -3.94
CA ILE A 14 -2.62 13.09 -3.04
C ILE A 14 -2.94 12.59 -1.62
N ALA A 15 -4.11 12.95 -1.09
CA ALA A 15 -4.53 12.52 0.25
C ALA A 15 -4.59 10.99 0.37
N LEU A 16 -5.24 10.30 -0.59
CA LEU A 16 -5.30 8.84 -0.64
C LEU A 16 -3.92 8.19 -0.77
N HIS A 17 -3.01 8.81 -1.53
CA HIS A 17 -1.64 8.31 -1.67
C HIS A 17 -0.89 8.32 -0.35
N TRP A 18 -0.84 9.46 0.30
CA TRP A 18 -0.09 9.61 1.54
C TRP A 18 -0.72 8.87 2.71
N SER A 19 -2.06 8.87 2.83
CA SER A 19 -2.77 8.10 3.86
C SER A 19 -2.47 6.60 3.75
N LEU A 20 -2.55 6.03 2.52
CA LEU A 20 -2.20 4.63 2.29
C LEU A 20 -0.72 4.35 2.53
N GLY A 21 0.19 5.19 2.04
CA GLY A 21 1.61 5.00 2.23
C GLY A 21 2.00 4.97 3.72
N LEU A 22 1.51 5.93 4.50
CA LEU A 22 1.75 5.99 5.95
C LEU A 22 1.10 4.81 6.68
N ALA A 23 -0.14 4.43 6.32
CA ALA A 23 -0.82 3.30 6.93
C ALA A 23 -0.08 1.98 6.68
N ILE A 24 0.44 1.76 5.45
CA ILE A 24 1.19 0.56 5.10
C ILE A 24 2.50 0.47 5.89
N VAL A 25 3.25 1.55 6.00
CA VAL A 25 4.50 1.58 6.79
C VAL A 25 4.20 1.29 8.26
N ALA A 26 3.17 1.94 8.81
CA ALA A 26 2.78 1.75 10.21
C ALA A 26 2.31 0.32 10.49
N VAL A 27 1.42 -0.26 9.63
CA VAL A 27 0.90 -1.61 9.85
C VAL A 27 1.95 -2.68 9.63
N PHE A 28 2.91 -2.48 8.71
CA PHE A 28 4.06 -3.35 8.55
C PHE A 28 4.93 -3.36 9.83
N GLY A 29 5.24 -2.18 10.37
CA GLY A 29 5.98 -2.04 11.62
C GLY A 29 5.28 -2.72 12.81
N VAL A 30 3.96 -2.54 12.95
CA VAL A 30 3.15 -3.24 13.97
C VAL A 30 3.20 -4.76 13.74
N GLY A 31 3.04 -5.22 12.50
CA GLY A 31 3.10 -6.64 12.14
C GLY A 31 4.43 -7.28 12.54
N TYR A 32 5.53 -6.63 12.16
CA TYR A 32 6.88 -7.07 12.52
C TYR A 32 7.09 -7.12 14.04
N TYR A 33 6.71 -6.06 14.73
CA TYR A 33 6.88 -5.96 16.19
C TYR A 33 6.06 -7.01 16.95
N MET A 34 4.77 -7.18 16.60
CA MET A 34 3.88 -8.08 17.34
C MET A 34 4.26 -9.55 17.22
N THR A 35 4.90 -9.96 16.12
CA THR A 35 5.33 -11.37 15.93
C THR A 35 6.47 -11.76 16.86
N GLY A 36 7.32 -10.81 17.26
CA GLY A 36 8.42 -11.01 18.20
C GLY A 36 8.01 -11.00 19.69
N LEU A 37 6.76 -10.62 20.02
CA LEU A 37 6.31 -10.54 21.40
C LEU A 37 5.93 -11.93 21.96
N PRO A 38 6.17 -12.18 23.26
CA PRO A 38 5.61 -13.35 23.95
C PRO A 38 4.07 -13.25 23.99
N PHE A 39 3.41 -14.40 24.16
CA PHE A 39 1.95 -14.42 24.30
C PHE A 39 1.50 -13.56 25.50
N SER A 40 0.67 -12.56 25.25
CA SER A 40 0.23 -11.58 26.24
C SER A 40 -1.02 -10.84 25.78
N PRO A 41 -1.79 -10.20 26.68
CA PRO A 41 -2.91 -9.35 26.30
C PRO A 41 -2.50 -8.21 25.35
N GLN A 42 -1.30 -7.66 25.51
CA GLN A 42 -0.74 -6.64 24.62
C GLN A 42 -0.56 -7.18 23.20
N ARG A 43 0.02 -8.37 23.04
CA ARG A 43 0.18 -9.03 21.75
C ARG A 43 -1.17 -9.22 21.05
N LEU A 44 -2.17 -9.73 21.77
CA LEU A 44 -3.54 -9.92 21.23
C LEU A 44 -4.17 -8.59 20.77
N LYS A 45 -3.98 -7.50 21.53
CA LYS A 45 -4.44 -6.16 21.16
C LYS A 45 -3.79 -5.68 19.87
N LEU A 46 -2.48 -5.88 19.70
CA LEU A 46 -1.76 -5.50 18.48
C LEU A 46 -2.22 -6.32 17.26
N TYR A 47 -2.49 -7.62 17.42
CA TYR A 47 -3.08 -8.45 16.37
C TYR A 47 -4.44 -7.90 15.90
N ASN A 48 -5.29 -7.46 16.83
CA ASN A 48 -6.58 -6.87 16.46
C ASN A 48 -6.39 -5.53 15.73
N TRP A 49 -5.51 -4.67 16.21
CA TRP A 49 -5.22 -3.39 15.53
C TRP A 49 -4.63 -3.60 14.14
N HIS A 50 -3.72 -4.58 13.99
CA HIS A 50 -3.15 -4.95 12.69
C HIS A 50 -4.24 -5.43 11.72
N LYS A 51 -5.15 -6.28 12.17
CA LYS A 51 -6.30 -6.74 11.36
C LYS A 51 -7.21 -5.59 10.94
N TRP A 52 -7.55 -4.69 11.88
CA TRP A 52 -8.39 -3.53 11.58
C TRP A 52 -7.72 -2.57 10.59
N ALA A 53 -6.43 -2.31 10.77
CA ALA A 53 -5.65 -1.50 9.84
C ALA A 53 -5.58 -2.15 8.45
N GLY A 54 -5.41 -3.47 8.38
CA GLY A 54 -5.45 -4.23 7.12
C GLY A 54 -6.79 -4.08 6.38
N VAL A 55 -7.92 -4.16 7.09
CA VAL A 55 -9.25 -3.92 6.52
C VAL A 55 -9.41 -2.47 6.04
N ALA A 56 -8.95 -1.51 6.83
CA ALA A 56 -8.99 -0.09 6.46
C ALA A 56 -8.12 0.20 5.22
N ILE A 57 -6.93 -0.40 5.13
CA ILE A 57 -6.06 -0.30 3.95
C ILE A 57 -6.75 -0.89 2.72
N LEU A 58 -7.41 -2.05 2.84
CA LEU A 58 -8.17 -2.66 1.75
C LEU A 58 -9.28 -1.73 1.25
N ALA A 59 -10.06 -1.16 2.16
CA ALA A 59 -11.12 -0.21 1.83
C ALA A 59 -10.58 1.06 1.15
N LEU A 60 -9.52 1.65 1.70
CA LEU A 60 -8.86 2.82 1.10
C LEU A 60 -8.24 2.51 -0.26
N SER A 61 -7.74 1.29 -0.46
CA SER A 61 -7.20 0.84 -1.75
C SER A 61 -8.29 0.72 -2.81
N MET A 62 -9.48 0.25 -2.44
CA MET A 62 -10.66 0.25 -3.32
C MET A 62 -11.07 1.67 -3.72
N VAL A 63 -11.16 2.58 -2.74
CA VAL A 63 -11.48 4.00 -3.00
C VAL A 63 -10.43 4.63 -3.92
N ARG A 64 -9.14 4.36 -3.66
CA ARG A 64 -8.06 4.88 -4.50
C ARG A 64 -8.10 4.33 -5.92
N LEU A 65 -8.39 3.04 -6.09
CA LEU A 65 -8.54 2.43 -7.41
C LEU A 65 -9.73 3.03 -8.15
N ALA A 66 -10.89 3.15 -7.51
CA ALA A 66 -12.08 3.78 -8.09
C ALA A 66 -11.80 5.24 -8.50
N TRP A 67 -11.11 6.01 -7.64
CA TRP A 67 -10.69 7.38 -7.97
C TRP A 67 -9.79 7.40 -9.20
N ARG A 68 -8.82 6.49 -9.29
CA ARG A 68 -7.89 6.39 -10.42
C ARG A 68 -8.58 6.02 -11.74
N LEU A 69 -9.60 5.19 -11.70
CA LEU A 69 -10.36 4.78 -12.88
C LEU A 69 -11.24 5.92 -13.43
N THR A 70 -11.74 6.78 -12.54
CA THR A 70 -12.60 7.92 -12.90
C THR A 70 -11.83 9.22 -13.17
N HIS A 71 -10.61 9.37 -12.61
CA HIS A 71 -9.79 10.58 -12.73
C HIS A 71 -8.41 10.23 -13.32
N ARG A 72 -8.22 10.56 -14.58
CA ARG A 72 -6.94 10.30 -15.27
C ARG A 72 -5.79 11.04 -14.57
N PRO A 73 -4.66 10.37 -14.35
CA PRO A 73 -3.47 11.04 -13.84
C PRO A 73 -2.97 12.08 -14.83
N PRO A 74 -2.35 13.17 -14.35
CA PRO A 74 -1.76 14.15 -15.23
C PRO A 74 -0.63 13.52 -16.05
N ALA A 75 -0.61 13.79 -17.36
CA ALA A 75 0.43 13.28 -18.26
C ALA A 75 1.84 13.70 -17.81
N LEU A 76 2.83 12.89 -18.10
CA LEU A 76 4.22 13.28 -17.91
C LEU A 76 4.56 14.44 -18.86
N PRO A 77 5.35 15.44 -18.41
CA PRO A 77 5.85 16.49 -19.30
C PRO A 77 6.58 15.86 -20.50
N ALA A 78 6.36 16.42 -21.70
CA ALA A 78 6.93 15.86 -22.93
C ALA A 78 8.46 15.76 -22.88
N ALA A 79 9.13 16.77 -22.34
CA ALA A 79 10.57 16.79 -22.15
C ALA A 79 11.08 15.66 -21.25
N MET A 80 10.33 15.33 -20.19
CA MET A 80 10.67 14.23 -19.28
C MET A 80 10.45 12.88 -19.96
N LYS A 81 9.32 12.74 -20.69
CA LYS A 81 9.02 11.49 -21.41
C LYS A 81 10.06 11.20 -22.51
N SER A 82 10.55 12.20 -23.21
CA SER A 82 11.58 12.04 -24.24
C SER A 82 12.98 11.74 -23.67
N ALA A 83 13.27 12.20 -22.46
CA ALA A 83 14.54 11.96 -21.77
C ALA A 83 14.58 10.61 -21.00
N MET A 84 13.40 10.00 -20.75
CA MET A 84 13.30 8.77 -19.97
C MET A 84 13.61 7.54 -20.82
N PRO A 85 14.62 6.72 -20.48
CA PRO A 85 14.90 5.47 -21.17
C PRO A 85 13.72 4.51 -21.03
N ARG A 86 13.48 3.65 -22.03
CA ARG A 86 12.36 2.67 -22.03
C ARG A 86 12.32 1.79 -20.80
N TRP A 87 13.47 1.35 -20.29
CA TRP A 87 13.51 0.51 -19.10
C TRP A 87 12.99 1.22 -17.84
N GLN A 88 13.20 2.55 -17.70
CA GLN A 88 12.64 3.32 -16.58
C GLN A 88 11.12 3.46 -16.70
N GLU A 89 10.59 3.66 -17.91
CA GLU A 89 9.15 3.69 -18.15
C GLU A 89 8.51 2.34 -17.79
N VAL A 90 9.10 1.23 -18.21
CA VAL A 90 8.65 -0.12 -17.87
C VAL A 90 8.73 -0.36 -16.36
N ALA A 91 9.85 -0.01 -15.71
CA ALA A 91 10.03 -0.14 -14.27
C ALA A 91 9.00 0.68 -13.49
N HIS A 92 8.73 1.92 -13.94
CA HIS A 92 7.70 2.78 -13.35
C HIS A 92 6.31 2.12 -13.39
N HIS A 93 5.90 1.63 -14.55
CA HIS A 93 4.60 0.97 -14.71
C HIS A 93 4.53 -0.32 -13.91
N ALA A 94 5.56 -1.18 -14.01
CA ALA A 94 5.63 -2.45 -13.29
C ALA A 94 5.54 -2.24 -11.77
N THR A 95 6.32 -1.32 -11.20
CA THR A 95 6.29 -1.00 -9.76
C THR A 95 4.90 -0.56 -9.32
N HIS A 96 4.24 0.35 -10.06
CA HIS A 96 2.92 0.82 -9.69
C HIS A 96 1.84 -0.27 -9.79
N HIS A 97 1.86 -1.09 -10.84
CA HIS A 97 0.92 -2.22 -10.95
C HIS A 97 1.12 -3.25 -9.85
N SER A 98 2.39 -3.58 -9.53
CA SER A 98 2.71 -4.50 -8.44
C SER A 98 2.30 -3.96 -7.08
N LEU A 99 2.51 -2.66 -6.82
CA LEU A 99 2.02 -2.01 -5.59
C LEU A 99 0.49 -2.08 -5.50
N TYR A 100 -0.24 -1.77 -6.59
CA TYR A 100 -1.70 -1.90 -6.60
C TYR A 100 -2.14 -3.33 -6.33
N ALA A 101 -1.53 -4.32 -6.98
CA ALA A 101 -1.86 -5.72 -6.75
C ALA A 101 -1.65 -6.12 -5.28
N LEU A 102 -0.50 -5.76 -4.70
CA LEU A 102 -0.17 -6.09 -3.32
C LEU A 102 -1.02 -5.35 -2.29
N PHE A 103 -1.54 -4.15 -2.59
CA PHE A 103 -2.49 -3.45 -1.72
C PHE A 103 -3.79 -4.24 -1.51
N PHE A 104 -4.15 -5.12 -2.42
CA PHE A 104 -5.29 -6.04 -2.29
C PHE A 104 -4.86 -7.41 -1.78
N ILE A 105 -3.79 -7.98 -2.34
CA ILE A 105 -3.34 -9.33 -2.01
C ILE A 105 -2.98 -9.46 -0.53
N VAL A 106 -2.15 -8.55 -0.01
CA VAL A 106 -1.65 -8.65 1.37
C VAL A 106 -2.78 -8.66 2.40
N PRO A 107 -3.71 -7.69 2.43
CA PRO A 107 -4.79 -7.72 3.41
C PRO A 107 -5.78 -8.86 3.18
N LEU A 108 -6.05 -9.29 1.95
CA LEU A 108 -6.92 -10.42 1.67
C LEU A 108 -6.31 -11.75 2.13
N VAL A 109 -5.01 -11.97 1.91
CA VAL A 109 -4.31 -13.16 2.40
C VAL A 109 -4.24 -13.15 3.93
N GLY A 110 -4.02 -11.98 4.56
CA GLY A 110 -4.08 -11.83 6.01
C GLY A 110 -5.47 -12.11 6.58
N TRP A 111 -6.53 -11.71 5.89
CA TRP A 111 -7.90 -12.01 6.28
C TRP A 111 -8.21 -13.51 6.12
N ALA A 112 -7.80 -14.12 5.02
CA ALA A 112 -7.91 -15.56 4.82
C ALA A 112 -7.18 -16.34 5.93
N TYR A 113 -5.94 -15.95 6.26
CA TYR A 113 -5.19 -16.54 7.34
C TYR A 113 -5.92 -16.42 8.69
N SER A 114 -6.40 -15.23 9.02
CA SER A 114 -7.15 -14.98 10.27
C SER A 114 -8.42 -15.85 10.36
N SER A 115 -9.14 -16.00 9.25
CA SER A 115 -10.34 -16.84 9.15
C SER A 115 -10.00 -18.33 9.32
N ALA A 116 -9.00 -18.83 8.59
CA ALA A 116 -8.57 -20.22 8.67
C ALA A 116 -8.06 -20.60 10.06
N ALA A 117 -7.37 -19.67 10.74
CA ALA A 117 -6.87 -19.86 12.10
C ALA A 117 -7.95 -19.78 13.19
N GLY A 118 -9.23 -19.55 12.84
CA GLY A 118 -10.33 -19.46 13.81
C GLY A 118 -10.37 -18.13 14.58
N PHE A 119 -9.68 -17.08 14.11
CA PHE A 119 -9.69 -15.76 14.74
C PHE A 119 -10.42 -14.73 13.85
N PRO A 120 -11.76 -14.73 13.82
CA PRO A 120 -12.53 -13.84 12.94
C PRO A 120 -12.20 -12.37 13.23
N ILE A 121 -12.37 -11.55 12.20
CA ILE A 121 -12.15 -10.10 12.32
C ILE A 121 -13.45 -9.46 12.81
N VAL A 122 -13.41 -8.85 14.01
CA VAL A 122 -14.47 -7.95 14.48
C VAL A 122 -13.92 -6.54 14.37
N PHE A 123 -14.25 -5.86 13.27
CA PHE A 123 -13.70 -4.53 12.97
C PHE A 123 -14.10 -3.52 14.04
N LEU A 124 -13.09 -2.84 14.61
CA LEU A 124 -13.23 -1.92 15.75
C LEU A 124 -13.95 -2.52 16.98
N GLY A 125 -14.00 -3.84 17.09
CA GLY A 125 -14.69 -4.54 18.18
C GLY A 125 -16.23 -4.57 18.09
N VAL A 126 -16.80 -4.04 16.99
CA VAL A 126 -18.28 -3.90 16.84
C VAL A 126 -18.84 -4.54 15.58
N LEU A 127 -18.10 -4.57 14.48
CA LEU A 127 -18.58 -5.09 13.20
C LEU A 127 -17.90 -6.43 12.88
N PRO A 128 -18.60 -7.56 13.03
CA PRO A 128 -18.06 -8.85 12.62
C PRO A 128 -18.00 -8.92 11.09
N LEU A 129 -16.83 -9.26 10.56
CA LEU A 129 -16.63 -9.50 9.13
C LEU A 129 -16.76 -10.99 8.82
N PRO A 130 -17.36 -11.36 7.67
CA PRO A 130 -17.56 -12.76 7.32
C PRO A 130 -16.24 -13.49 7.12
N SER A 131 -16.16 -14.73 7.59
CA SER A 131 -15.10 -15.65 7.21
C SER A 131 -15.40 -16.21 5.83
N PHE A 132 -14.46 -16.09 4.89
CA PHE A 132 -14.63 -16.58 3.51
C PHE A 132 -13.82 -17.85 3.21
N VAL A 133 -13.10 -18.36 4.23
CA VAL A 133 -12.46 -19.67 4.21
C VAL A 133 -12.86 -20.45 5.46
N PRO A 134 -12.92 -21.79 5.39
CA PRO A 134 -13.23 -22.61 6.57
C PRO A 134 -12.14 -22.53 7.62
N VAL A 135 -12.50 -22.76 8.88
CA VAL A 135 -11.53 -22.93 9.97
C VAL A 135 -10.82 -24.27 9.77
N SER A 136 -9.51 -24.22 9.53
CA SER A 136 -8.63 -25.38 9.38
C SER A 136 -7.20 -24.99 9.75
N PRO A 137 -6.61 -25.64 10.76
CA PRO A 137 -5.21 -25.44 11.13
C PRO A 137 -4.26 -25.68 9.96
N GLU A 138 -4.49 -26.70 9.14
CA GLU A 138 -3.66 -27.03 7.98
C GLU A 138 -3.70 -25.90 6.94
N LEU A 139 -4.89 -25.36 6.68
CA LEU A 139 -5.05 -24.24 5.75
C LEU A 139 -4.40 -22.97 6.32
N ALA A 140 -4.52 -22.71 7.61
CA ALA A 140 -3.88 -21.57 8.26
C ALA A 140 -2.35 -21.65 8.14
N GLU A 141 -1.73 -22.80 8.39
CA GLU A 141 -0.29 -22.99 8.22
C GLU A 141 0.15 -22.88 6.75
N ALA A 142 -0.68 -23.30 5.81
CA ALA A 142 -0.40 -23.12 4.38
C ALA A 142 -0.49 -21.64 3.93
N ILE A 143 -1.42 -20.85 4.47
CA ILE A 143 -1.63 -19.43 4.09
C ILE A 143 -0.64 -18.50 4.76
N LYS A 144 -0.24 -18.78 6.03
CA LYS A 144 0.62 -17.90 6.84
C LYS A 144 1.88 -17.42 6.11
N PRO A 145 2.71 -18.29 5.49
CA PRO A 145 3.93 -17.86 4.81
C PRO A 145 3.62 -16.93 3.62
N TRP A 146 2.50 -17.10 2.95
CA TRP A 146 2.12 -16.21 1.85
C TRP A 146 1.79 -14.79 2.32
N HIS A 147 1.16 -14.65 3.49
CA HIS A 147 0.97 -13.33 4.08
C HIS A 147 2.32 -12.66 4.38
N GLU A 148 3.25 -13.38 4.98
CA GLU A 148 4.60 -12.88 5.28
C GLU A 148 5.37 -12.50 4.01
N ILE A 149 5.45 -13.41 3.03
CA ILE A 149 6.16 -13.19 1.76
C ILE A 149 5.60 -11.97 1.02
N THR A 150 4.28 -11.88 0.89
CA THR A 150 3.65 -10.77 0.18
C THR A 150 3.77 -9.45 0.94
N ALA A 151 3.77 -9.46 2.28
CA ALA A 151 4.02 -8.29 3.11
C ALA A 151 5.47 -7.78 2.96
N TYR A 152 6.47 -8.68 2.98
CA TYR A 152 7.87 -8.29 2.71
C TYR A 152 8.08 -7.82 1.27
N ALA A 153 7.43 -8.45 0.29
CA ALA A 153 7.48 -7.99 -1.10
C ALA A 153 6.90 -6.58 -1.25
N LEU A 154 5.76 -6.30 -0.58
CA LEU A 154 5.18 -4.96 -0.53
C LEU A 154 6.13 -3.95 0.12
N ALA A 155 6.73 -4.28 1.27
CA ALA A 155 7.68 -3.41 1.95
C ALA A 155 8.91 -3.10 1.07
N ALA A 156 9.48 -4.10 0.41
CA ALA A 156 10.60 -3.92 -0.51
C ALA A 156 10.24 -3.01 -1.70
N LEU A 157 9.04 -3.20 -2.29
CA LEU A 157 8.56 -2.32 -3.36
C LEU A 157 8.29 -0.89 -2.89
N VAL A 158 7.80 -0.70 -1.66
CA VAL A 158 7.63 0.64 -1.07
C VAL A 158 8.99 1.32 -0.90
N VAL A 159 10.00 0.62 -0.39
CA VAL A 159 11.36 1.15 -0.27
C VAL A 159 11.93 1.54 -1.63
N LEU A 160 11.78 0.66 -2.63
CA LEU A 160 12.23 0.93 -4.00
C LEU A 160 11.49 2.14 -4.61
N HIS A 161 10.18 2.24 -4.40
CA HIS A 161 9.36 3.36 -4.86
C HIS A 161 9.80 4.69 -4.24
N VAL A 162 10.03 4.70 -2.93
CA VAL A 162 10.53 5.90 -2.22
C VAL A 162 11.94 6.27 -2.70
N ALA A 163 12.84 5.29 -2.83
CA ALA A 163 14.19 5.53 -3.33
C ALA A 163 14.19 6.12 -4.76
N ALA A 164 13.33 5.60 -5.65
CA ALA A 164 13.14 6.15 -6.99
C ALA A 164 12.60 7.58 -6.96
N ALA A 165 11.60 7.88 -6.11
CA ALA A 165 11.06 9.22 -5.95
C ALA A 165 12.12 10.21 -5.43
N LEU A 166 12.96 9.79 -4.48
CA LEU A 166 14.08 10.59 -3.98
C LEU A 166 15.16 10.80 -5.03
N LYS A 167 15.47 9.78 -5.84
CA LYS A 167 16.39 9.91 -6.98
C LYS A 167 15.89 11.00 -7.96
N HIS A 168 14.61 10.95 -8.33
CA HIS A 168 14.01 11.96 -9.19
C HIS A 168 14.05 13.37 -8.59
N GLN A 169 13.89 13.48 -7.26
CA GLN A 169 13.91 14.78 -6.59
C GLN A 169 15.34 15.34 -6.41
N LEU A 170 16.31 14.51 -6.01
CA LEU A 170 17.65 14.96 -5.59
C LEU A 170 18.69 14.92 -6.72
N ILE A 171 18.60 13.93 -7.59
CA ILE A 171 19.56 13.68 -8.67
C ILE A 171 19.03 14.24 -9.99
N ASP A 172 17.88 13.74 -10.44
CA ASP A 172 17.31 14.12 -11.75
C ASP A 172 16.68 15.52 -11.72
N ARG A 173 16.21 15.96 -10.54
CA ARG A 173 15.60 17.28 -10.28
C ARG A 173 14.47 17.63 -11.26
N ASP A 174 13.70 16.60 -11.65
CA ASP A 174 12.70 16.66 -12.68
C ASP A 174 11.31 17.10 -12.18
N GLY A 175 11.14 17.27 -10.86
CA GLY A 175 9.90 17.73 -10.23
C GLY A 175 8.79 16.69 -10.15
N LEU A 176 9.05 15.41 -10.41
CA LEU A 176 8.05 14.34 -10.31
C LEU A 176 7.43 14.25 -8.91
N LEU A 177 8.25 14.30 -7.87
CA LEU A 177 7.78 14.22 -6.49
C LEU A 177 6.86 15.40 -6.14
N SER A 178 7.17 16.61 -6.63
CA SER A 178 6.38 17.81 -6.36
C SER A 178 4.92 17.71 -6.82
N ARG A 179 4.62 16.85 -7.79
CA ARG A 179 3.28 16.60 -8.32
C ARG A 179 2.38 15.86 -7.32
N MET A 180 2.99 15.14 -6.35
CA MET A 180 2.32 14.35 -5.30
C MET A 180 2.50 14.96 -3.90
N LEU A 181 3.22 16.07 -3.74
CA LEU A 181 3.33 16.72 -2.44
C LEU A 181 2.07 17.51 -2.11
N PRO A 182 1.61 17.50 -0.84
CA PRO A 182 0.59 18.45 -0.36
C PRO A 182 1.11 19.88 -0.54
N GLY A 183 0.25 20.79 -0.96
CA GLY A 183 0.61 22.20 -1.09
C GLY A 183 -0.39 22.98 -1.90
N ARG A 184 -0.41 24.30 -1.69
CA ARG A 184 -1.21 25.22 -2.49
C ARG A 184 -0.63 25.30 -3.91
N GLY A 185 -1.52 25.10 -4.92
CA GLY A 185 -1.22 25.32 -6.31
C GLY A 185 -0.96 26.77 -6.61
#